data_2ee249db5af0bdfc80f6c4401e8abdb1
#
_entry.id   2ee249db5af0bdfc80f6c4401e8abdb1
#
_cell.length_a   1.000
_cell.length_b   1.000
_cell.length_c   1.000
_cell.angle_alpha   90.00
_cell.angle_beta   90.00
_cell.angle_gamma   90.00
#
_symmetry.space_group_name_H-M   'P 1'
#
loop_
_entity.id
_entity.type
_entity.pdbx_description
1 polymer ?
#
loop_
_entity_poly.entity_id
_entity_poly.type
_entity_poly.pdbx_seq_one_letter_code
_entity_poly.pdbx_strand_id
1 'polypeptide(L)'
;MHRVHLTYTLSGERSPQRDLHHPLMAMLAAVHDTGSISGAARALDLSYRHVWGELKRWEGELGQELVIWVKGQAALLSPFGEKLLWAERRAQARLAPQIEALRGELEQAFAIAFDASSGVIPITASHDDALPLLRTLAQSQHKLHLDIQFTGSVDALAALNDGRCLMAGFHALTESPLRSPTARVYRAMLKPGHHKLVSFARRRQGLIVAPGNPLALASLADLCRKGVRFANRTRGSGTRVVLDELLAAQKIPLEALHETAQPEPSHRAAAEAVASGSADAAFGIEAAARARGLDFVPLARELYFLVTLQHVLDQPAVKTLLGLLRSEAWRAQLNALPGYAAENSGEVLSLRRVLPWWSYRTPKR
;
A
#
# COMPACT_ATOMS: atom_id res chain seq x y z
N MET A 1 2.36 -34.00 -4.14
CA MET A 1 2.57 -32.71 -3.46
C MET A 1 3.01 -31.69 -4.51
N HIS A 2 2.20 -30.67 -4.77
CA HIS A 2 2.53 -29.63 -5.76
C HIS A 2 3.54 -28.65 -5.17
N ARG A 3 4.51 -28.20 -6.00
CA ARG A 3 5.52 -27.22 -5.61
C ARG A 3 5.29 -25.92 -6.37
N VAL A 4 5.51 -24.77 -5.71
CA VAL A 4 5.44 -23.45 -6.33
C VAL A 4 6.84 -22.94 -6.59
N HIS A 5 7.10 -22.54 -7.84
CA HIS A 5 8.34 -21.89 -8.26
C HIS A 5 8.03 -20.44 -8.68
N LEU A 6 8.83 -19.50 -8.21
CA LEU A 6 8.72 -18.09 -8.59
C LEU A 6 9.89 -17.72 -9.48
N THR A 7 9.60 -17.11 -10.61
CA THR A 7 10.61 -16.62 -11.56
C THR A 7 10.30 -15.19 -11.93
N TYR A 8 11.32 -14.42 -12.31
CA TYR A 8 11.13 -13.09 -12.87
C TYR A 8 11.69 -13.03 -14.29
N THR A 9 11.19 -12.07 -15.07
CA THR A 9 11.63 -11.84 -16.45
C THR A 9 12.08 -10.41 -16.63
N LEU A 10 13.07 -10.18 -17.50
CA LEU A 10 13.47 -8.86 -17.95
C LEU A 10 12.72 -8.54 -19.26
N SER A 11 12.17 -7.34 -19.35
CA SER A 11 11.46 -6.88 -20.54
C SER A 11 11.86 -5.44 -20.88
N GLY A 12 11.85 -5.07 -22.17
CA GLY A 12 12.05 -3.68 -22.59
C GLY A 12 10.83 -2.79 -22.27
N GLU A 13 11.02 -1.47 -22.35
CA GLU A 13 10.03 -0.42 -21.99
C GLU A 13 8.63 -0.59 -22.62
N ARG A 14 8.50 -1.32 -23.72
CA ARG A 14 7.23 -1.51 -24.46
C ARG A 14 6.46 -2.77 -24.07
N SER A 15 6.95 -3.57 -23.14
CA SER A 15 6.26 -4.79 -22.72
C SER A 15 5.28 -4.47 -21.59
N PRO A 16 4.03 -4.94 -21.65
CA PRO A 16 3.09 -4.74 -20.55
C PRO A 16 3.64 -5.36 -19.28
N GLN A 17 3.52 -4.61 -18.18
CA GLN A 17 3.92 -5.03 -16.85
C GLN A 17 3.12 -6.29 -16.49
N ARG A 18 3.78 -7.44 -16.40
CA ARG A 18 3.17 -8.69 -15.95
C ARG A 18 3.51 -8.87 -14.47
N ASP A 19 2.50 -8.81 -13.64
CA ASP A 19 2.60 -9.28 -12.26
C ASP A 19 3.00 -10.76 -12.24
N LEU A 20 3.50 -11.25 -11.10
CA LEU A 20 3.84 -12.68 -10.90
C LEU A 20 2.58 -13.56 -10.93
N HIS A 21 1.88 -13.58 -12.06
CA HIS A 21 0.67 -14.36 -12.22
C HIS A 21 0.95 -15.64 -13.01
N HIS A 22 0.56 -16.76 -12.43
CA HIS A 22 0.47 -18.01 -13.19
C HIS A 22 -0.75 -17.93 -14.13
N PRO A 23 -0.66 -18.39 -15.41
CA PRO A 23 -1.77 -18.33 -16.36
C PRO A 23 -3.09 -18.90 -15.83
N LEU A 24 -3.04 -20.02 -15.08
CA LEU A 24 -4.22 -20.58 -14.43
C LEU A 24 -4.88 -19.56 -13.48
N MET A 25 -4.11 -18.86 -12.67
CA MET A 25 -4.66 -17.89 -11.70
C MET A 25 -5.33 -16.71 -12.40
N ALA A 26 -4.74 -16.25 -13.50
CA ALA A 26 -5.35 -15.22 -14.35
C ALA A 26 -6.70 -15.71 -14.93
N MET A 27 -6.77 -16.97 -15.35
CA MET A 27 -8.02 -17.55 -15.85
C MET A 27 -9.07 -17.69 -14.74
N LEU A 28 -8.69 -18.16 -13.54
CA LEU A 28 -9.61 -18.23 -12.40
C LEU A 28 -10.13 -16.86 -11.99
N ALA A 29 -9.24 -15.85 -11.93
CA ALA A 29 -9.63 -14.48 -11.65
C ALA A 29 -10.63 -13.96 -12.69
N ALA A 30 -10.34 -14.14 -13.97
CA ALA A 30 -11.22 -13.70 -15.05
C ALA A 30 -12.58 -14.41 -15.05
N VAL A 31 -12.65 -15.71 -14.72
CA VAL A 31 -13.91 -16.43 -14.56
C VAL A 31 -14.69 -15.90 -13.38
N HIS A 32 -14.03 -15.68 -12.24
CA HIS A 32 -14.65 -15.09 -11.05
C HIS A 32 -15.26 -13.72 -11.34
N ASP A 33 -14.50 -12.84 -12.02
CA ASP A 33 -14.89 -11.45 -12.24
C ASP A 33 -15.98 -11.30 -13.35
N THR A 34 -15.97 -12.20 -14.35
CA THR A 34 -16.90 -12.11 -15.50
C THR A 34 -18.10 -13.07 -15.41
N GLY A 35 -18.06 -14.05 -14.50
CA GLY A 35 -19.11 -15.06 -14.35
C GLY A 35 -19.25 -15.98 -15.58
N SER A 36 -18.28 -16.00 -16.50
CA SER A 36 -18.34 -16.88 -17.69
C SER A 36 -16.97 -17.15 -18.29
N ILE A 37 -16.80 -18.36 -18.86
CA ILE A 37 -15.56 -18.73 -19.58
C ILE A 37 -15.38 -17.88 -20.85
N SER A 38 -16.49 -17.53 -21.53
CA SER A 38 -16.42 -16.65 -22.70
C SER A 38 -16.04 -15.21 -22.32
N GLY A 39 -16.51 -14.73 -21.16
CA GLY A 39 -16.09 -13.44 -20.59
C GLY A 39 -14.62 -13.45 -20.20
N ALA A 40 -14.18 -14.49 -19.52
CA ALA A 40 -12.78 -14.67 -19.15
C ALA A 40 -11.85 -14.71 -20.38
N ALA A 41 -12.25 -15.46 -21.43
CA ALA A 41 -11.49 -15.52 -22.67
C ALA A 41 -11.33 -14.15 -23.33
N ARG A 42 -12.41 -13.35 -23.39
CA ARG A 42 -12.35 -11.96 -23.91
C ARG A 42 -11.48 -11.05 -23.04
N ALA A 43 -11.61 -11.14 -21.73
CA ALA A 43 -10.85 -10.31 -20.79
C ALA A 43 -9.34 -10.58 -20.85
N LEU A 44 -8.94 -11.81 -21.23
CA LEU A 44 -7.54 -12.24 -21.33
C LEU A 44 -6.99 -12.18 -22.76
N ASP A 45 -7.79 -11.75 -23.76
CA ASP A 45 -7.46 -11.81 -25.19
C ASP A 45 -7.06 -13.24 -25.65
N LEU A 46 -7.82 -14.23 -25.18
CA LEU A 46 -7.62 -15.64 -25.49
C LEU A 46 -8.87 -16.24 -26.17
N SER A 47 -8.71 -17.36 -26.89
CA SER A 47 -9.86 -18.08 -27.40
C SER A 47 -10.59 -18.85 -26.28
N TYR A 48 -11.91 -18.97 -26.42
CA TYR A 48 -12.73 -19.80 -25.52
C TYR A 48 -12.16 -21.22 -25.38
N ARG A 49 -11.76 -21.80 -26.55
CA ARG A 49 -11.23 -23.18 -26.59
C ARG A 49 -9.93 -23.30 -25.81
N HIS A 50 -9.09 -22.28 -25.84
CA HIS A 50 -7.85 -22.25 -25.08
C HIS A 50 -8.12 -22.20 -23.56
N VAL A 51 -8.95 -21.25 -23.11
CA VAL A 51 -9.28 -21.11 -21.67
C VAL A 51 -9.94 -22.38 -21.13
N TRP A 52 -10.91 -22.92 -21.87
CA TRP A 52 -11.58 -24.19 -21.52
C TRP A 52 -10.60 -25.36 -21.43
N GLY A 53 -9.76 -25.53 -22.46
CA GLY A 53 -8.78 -26.60 -22.53
C GLY A 53 -7.77 -26.56 -21.39
N GLU A 54 -7.25 -25.36 -21.09
CA GLU A 54 -6.30 -25.16 -19.98
C GLU A 54 -6.94 -25.42 -18.62
N LEU A 55 -8.16 -24.94 -18.37
CA LEU A 55 -8.87 -25.24 -17.13
C LEU A 55 -9.07 -26.74 -16.96
N LYS A 56 -9.50 -27.45 -18.00
CA LYS A 56 -9.68 -28.92 -17.96
C LYS A 56 -8.37 -29.67 -17.79
N ARG A 57 -7.30 -29.22 -18.41
CA ARG A 57 -5.97 -29.79 -18.20
C ARG A 57 -5.54 -29.68 -16.72
N TRP A 58 -5.71 -28.49 -16.13
CA TRP A 58 -5.37 -28.24 -14.73
C TRP A 58 -6.28 -29.03 -13.75
N GLU A 59 -7.57 -29.14 -14.04
CA GLU A 59 -8.46 -30.02 -13.26
C GLU A 59 -7.97 -31.48 -13.24
N GLY A 60 -7.51 -31.95 -14.40
CA GLY A 60 -6.89 -33.31 -14.49
C GLY A 60 -5.59 -33.41 -13.69
N GLU A 61 -4.70 -32.42 -13.76
CA GLU A 61 -3.44 -32.42 -13.02
C GLU A 61 -3.63 -32.30 -11.50
N LEU A 62 -4.60 -31.47 -11.06
CA LEU A 62 -4.88 -31.23 -9.65
C LEU A 62 -5.82 -32.28 -9.02
N GLY A 63 -6.54 -33.03 -9.85
CA GLY A 63 -7.53 -33.99 -9.40
C GLY A 63 -8.75 -33.36 -8.72
N GLN A 64 -9.04 -32.09 -9.03
CA GLN A 64 -10.12 -31.33 -8.43
C GLN A 64 -10.77 -30.42 -9.48
N GLU A 65 -12.09 -30.25 -9.43
CA GLU A 65 -12.78 -29.28 -10.26
C GLU A 65 -12.40 -27.84 -9.85
N LEU A 66 -12.14 -27.01 -10.85
CA LEU A 66 -11.82 -25.57 -10.67
C LEU A 66 -13.03 -24.70 -10.94
N VAL A 67 -13.88 -25.10 -11.89
CA VAL A 67 -15.05 -24.34 -12.34
C VAL A 67 -16.27 -25.24 -12.37
N ILE A 68 -17.35 -24.78 -11.75
CA ILE A 68 -18.67 -25.39 -11.82
C ILE A 68 -19.42 -24.76 -12.99
N TRP A 69 -19.82 -25.58 -13.93
CA TRP A 69 -20.60 -25.14 -15.08
C TRP A 69 -21.91 -25.92 -15.16
N VAL A 70 -23.01 -25.19 -15.10
CA VAL A 70 -24.35 -25.72 -15.33
C VAL A 70 -24.90 -25.07 -16.60
N LYS A 71 -25.37 -25.88 -17.54
CA LYS A 71 -25.93 -25.40 -18.82
C LYS A 71 -27.00 -24.33 -18.59
N GLY A 72 -26.82 -23.13 -19.14
CA GLY A 72 -27.74 -22.00 -18.99
C GLY A 72 -27.55 -21.15 -17.74
N GLN A 73 -26.53 -21.42 -16.94
CA GLN A 73 -26.16 -20.60 -15.77
C GLN A 73 -24.76 -19.97 -15.94
N ALA A 74 -24.46 -18.98 -15.09
CA ALA A 74 -23.12 -18.42 -15.00
C ALA A 74 -22.09 -19.50 -14.62
N ALA A 75 -20.90 -19.45 -15.19
CA ALA A 75 -19.78 -20.26 -14.73
C ALA A 75 -19.25 -19.70 -13.41
N LEU A 76 -19.23 -20.53 -12.38
CA LEU A 76 -18.74 -20.16 -11.05
C LEU A 76 -17.46 -20.95 -10.74
N LEU A 77 -16.58 -20.37 -9.93
CA LEU A 77 -15.48 -21.16 -9.37
C LEU A 77 -16.04 -22.23 -8.43
N SER A 78 -15.41 -23.40 -8.43
CA SER A 78 -15.67 -24.41 -7.40
C SER A 78 -15.12 -23.91 -6.04
N PRO A 79 -15.53 -24.51 -4.92
CA PRO A 79 -14.96 -24.20 -3.61
C PRO A 79 -13.43 -24.39 -3.56
N PHE A 80 -12.89 -25.31 -4.35
CA PHE A 80 -11.45 -25.50 -4.51
C PHE A 80 -10.82 -24.40 -5.36
N GLY A 81 -11.44 -24.05 -6.49
CA GLY A 81 -10.99 -22.95 -7.36
C GLY A 81 -10.97 -21.60 -6.64
N GLU A 82 -12.00 -21.33 -5.83
CA GLU A 82 -12.04 -20.13 -4.97
C GLU A 82 -10.91 -20.13 -3.95
N LYS A 83 -10.72 -21.21 -3.20
CA LYS A 83 -9.63 -21.31 -2.22
C LYS A 83 -8.26 -21.10 -2.87
N LEU A 84 -8.04 -21.64 -4.06
CA LEU A 84 -6.79 -21.50 -4.79
C LEU A 84 -6.56 -20.04 -5.22
N LEU A 85 -7.56 -19.42 -5.82
CA LEU A 85 -7.51 -18.01 -6.24
C LEU A 85 -7.25 -17.08 -5.06
N TRP A 86 -7.97 -17.24 -3.96
CA TRP A 86 -7.80 -16.38 -2.78
C TRP A 86 -6.47 -16.62 -2.07
N ALA A 87 -5.96 -17.85 -2.03
CA ALA A 87 -4.64 -18.13 -1.47
C ALA A 87 -3.54 -17.43 -2.27
N GLU A 88 -3.62 -17.47 -3.58
CA GLU A 88 -2.67 -16.78 -4.47
C GLU A 88 -2.76 -15.27 -4.34
N ARG A 89 -3.95 -14.68 -4.42
CA ARG A 89 -4.16 -13.22 -4.25
C ARG A 89 -3.59 -12.71 -2.92
N ARG A 90 -3.81 -13.45 -1.81
CA ARG A 90 -3.22 -13.11 -0.51
C ARG A 90 -1.69 -13.20 -0.50
N ALA A 91 -1.14 -14.27 -1.07
CA ALA A 91 0.31 -14.42 -1.15
C ALA A 91 0.95 -13.26 -1.93
N GLN A 92 0.39 -12.88 -3.07
CA GLN A 92 0.86 -11.76 -3.87
C GLN A 92 0.75 -10.43 -3.12
N ALA A 93 -0.40 -10.15 -2.49
CA ALA A 93 -0.59 -8.91 -1.74
C ALA A 93 0.41 -8.77 -0.58
N ARG A 94 0.80 -9.89 0.04
CA ARG A 94 1.81 -9.92 1.12
C ARG A 94 3.24 -9.77 0.60
N LEU A 95 3.54 -10.31 -0.59
CA LEU A 95 4.86 -10.22 -1.22
C LEU A 95 5.06 -8.93 -2.03
N ALA A 96 3.99 -8.22 -2.38
CA ALA A 96 4.05 -7.04 -3.22
C ALA A 96 5.11 -6.00 -2.78
N PRO A 97 5.26 -5.65 -1.48
CA PRO A 97 6.29 -4.70 -1.05
C PRO A 97 7.71 -5.17 -1.34
N GLN A 98 8.01 -6.46 -1.16
CA GLN A 98 9.34 -7.04 -1.41
C GLN A 98 9.65 -7.12 -2.91
N ILE A 99 8.65 -7.51 -3.71
CA ILE A 99 8.77 -7.57 -5.17
C ILE A 99 9.02 -6.16 -5.73
N GLU A 100 8.30 -5.17 -5.22
CA GLU A 100 8.44 -3.78 -5.64
C GLU A 100 9.82 -3.20 -5.26
N ALA A 101 10.33 -3.53 -4.08
CA ALA A 101 11.67 -3.14 -3.65
C ALA A 101 12.75 -3.78 -4.55
N LEU A 102 12.69 -5.10 -4.78
CA LEU A 102 13.64 -5.80 -5.64
C LEU A 102 13.61 -5.25 -7.08
N ARG A 103 12.41 -4.96 -7.61
CA ARG A 103 12.27 -4.32 -8.92
C ARG A 103 12.97 -2.98 -8.96
N GLY A 104 12.76 -2.15 -7.93
CA GLY A 104 13.41 -0.84 -7.81
C GLY A 104 14.93 -0.92 -7.79
N GLU A 105 15.50 -1.88 -7.05
CA GLU A 105 16.95 -2.10 -7.00
C GLU A 105 17.52 -2.51 -8.37
N LEU A 106 16.85 -3.42 -9.09
CA LEU A 106 17.27 -3.84 -10.42
C LEU A 106 17.15 -2.71 -11.45
N GLU A 107 16.03 -1.97 -11.46
CA GLU A 107 15.83 -0.81 -12.34
C GLU A 107 16.87 0.28 -12.08
N GLN A 108 17.25 0.52 -10.82
CA GLN A 108 18.32 1.44 -10.45
C GLN A 108 19.68 0.99 -11.02
N ALA A 109 20.02 -0.29 -10.85
CA ALA A 109 21.26 -0.83 -11.37
C ALA A 109 21.37 -0.65 -12.89
N PHE A 110 20.27 -0.88 -13.61
CA PHE A 110 20.22 -0.63 -15.05
C PHE A 110 20.30 0.87 -15.40
N ALA A 111 19.57 1.73 -14.67
CA ALA A 111 19.60 3.17 -14.92
C ALA A 111 21.03 3.74 -14.79
N ILE A 112 21.76 3.36 -13.73
CA ILE A 112 23.15 3.76 -13.51
C ILE A 112 24.07 3.20 -14.60
N ALA A 113 23.86 1.95 -15.04
CA ALA A 113 24.68 1.32 -16.08
C ALA A 113 24.52 1.99 -17.46
N PHE A 114 23.33 2.52 -17.76
CA PHE A 114 23.04 3.15 -19.05
C PHE A 114 23.20 4.68 -19.06
N ASP A 115 23.03 5.35 -17.93
CA ASP A 115 23.15 6.81 -17.81
C ASP A 115 23.66 7.21 -16.42
N ALA A 116 24.97 7.39 -16.32
CA ALA A 116 25.64 7.83 -15.09
C ALA A 116 25.25 9.25 -14.64
N SER A 117 24.52 10.02 -15.47
CA SER A 117 24.01 11.35 -15.13
C SER A 117 22.64 11.32 -14.41
N SER A 118 22.01 10.17 -14.33
CA SER A 118 20.71 10.00 -13.64
C SER A 118 20.85 10.31 -12.15
N GLY A 119 20.06 11.27 -11.67
CA GLY A 119 19.97 11.54 -10.23
C GLY A 119 19.30 10.38 -9.50
N VAL A 120 19.85 9.96 -8.36
CA VAL A 120 19.25 8.91 -7.52
C VAL A 120 18.87 9.50 -6.16
N ILE A 121 17.65 9.24 -5.70
CA ILE A 121 17.21 9.58 -4.34
C ILE A 121 16.79 8.32 -3.62
N PRO A 122 17.56 7.83 -2.63
CA PRO A 122 17.14 6.74 -1.77
C PRO A 122 16.05 7.22 -0.79
N ILE A 123 14.91 6.52 -0.83
CA ILE A 123 13.73 6.78 0.01
C ILE A 123 13.39 5.51 0.76
N THR A 124 13.18 5.60 2.06
CA THR A 124 12.65 4.49 2.86
C THR A 124 11.27 4.87 3.39
N ALA A 125 10.24 4.06 3.14
CA ALA A 125 8.86 4.41 3.49
C ALA A 125 7.98 3.20 3.70
N SER A 126 6.83 3.38 4.35
CA SER A 126 5.77 2.37 4.34
C SER A 126 5.22 2.21 2.93
N HIS A 127 4.85 0.97 2.57
CA HIS A 127 4.25 0.71 1.27
C HIS A 127 2.99 1.58 1.07
N ASP A 128 2.97 2.29 -0.06
CA ASP A 128 1.92 3.22 -0.45
C ASP A 128 1.79 3.26 -1.97
N ASP A 129 0.56 3.21 -2.49
CA ASP A 129 0.29 3.14 -3.93
C ASP A 129 0.71 4.41 -4.70
N ALA A 130 0.85 5.55 -4.02
CA ALA A 130 1.31 6.80 -4.64
C ALA A 130 2.83 6.83 -4.88
N LEU A 131 3.63 6.09 -4.11
CA LEU A 131 5.09 6.08 -4.27
C LEU A 131 5.56 5.47 -5.59
N PRO A 132 5.04 4.31 -6.05
CA PRO A 132 5.33 3.79 -7.38
C PRO A 132 4.93 4.74 -8.51
N LEU A 133 3.80 5.45 -8.37
CA LEU A 133 3.37 6.46 -9.35
C LEU A 133 4.37 7.63 -9.41
N LEU A 134 4.81 8.12 -8.25
CA LEU A 134 5.82 9.16 -8.16
C LEU A 134 7.15 8.72 -8.82
N ARG A 135 7.59 7.47 -8.56
CA ARG A 135 8.80 6.92 -9.17
C ARG A 135 8.70 6.90 -10.69
N THR A 136 7.60 6.38 -11.24
CA THR A 136 7.36 6.35 -12.68
C THR A 136 7.38 7.76 -13.28
N LEU A 137 6.72 8.72 -12.64
CA LEU A 137 6.66 10.10 -13.11
C LEU A 137 8.04 10.80 -13.04
N ALA A 138 8.80 10.58 -11.96
CA ALA A 138 10.15 11.13 -11.79
C ALA A 138 11.11 10.61 -12.88
N GLN A 139 11.07 9.31 -13.15
CA GLN A 139 11.89 8.71 -14.20
C GLN A 139 11.52 9.23 -15.58
N SER A 140 10.23 9.27 -15.93
CA SER A 140 9.78 9.63 -17.28
C SER A 140 9.99 11.10 -17.61
N GLN A 141 9.83 12.01 -16.64
CA GLN A 141 9.90 13.46 -16.88
C GLN A 141 11.27 14.07 -16.59
N HIS A 142 12.04 13.50 -15.66
CA HIS A 142 13.26 14.13 -15.16
C HIS A 142 14.48 13.22 -15.14
N LYS A 143 14.39 11.98 -15.64
CA LYS A 143 15.44 10.96 -15.49
C LYS A 143 15.91 10.83 -14.03
N LEU A 144 14.99 11.06 -13.08
CA LEU A 144 15.25 11.00 -11.66
C LEU A 144 14.81 9.63 -11.14
N HIS A 145 15.76 8.84 -10.66
CA HIS A 145 15.48 7.53 -10.10
C HIS A 145 15.16 7.65 -8.61
N LEU A 146 13.99 7.17 -8.19
CA LEU A 146 13.62 7.06 -6.79
C LEU A 146 13.83 5.61 -6.33
N ASP A 147 14.92 5.38 -5.59
CA ASP A 147 15.20 4.10 -4.96
C ASP A 147 14.36 3.97 -3.69
N ILE A 148 13.20 3.30 -3.82
CA ILE A 148 12.21 3.22 -2.74
C ILE A 148 12.28 1.85 -2.08
N GLN A 149 12.70 1.84 -0.80
CA GLN A 149 12.67 0.66 0.04
C GLN A 149 11.48 0.70 1.00
N PHE A 150 10.72 -0.40 1.04
CA PHE A 150 9.49 -0.47 1.83
C PHE A 150 9.73 -1.10 3.21
N THR A 151 9.46 -0.32 4.26
CA THR A 151 9.51 -0.75 5.66
C THR A 151 8.49 0.03 6.50
N GLY A 152 8.42 -0.22 7.81
CA GLY A 152 7.58 0.58 8.70
C GLY A 152 8.08 2.01 8.86
N SER A 153 7.19 2.97 9.18
CA SER A 153 7.58 4.39 9.34
C SER A 153 8.59 4.62 10.45
N VAL A 154 8.60 3.78 11.49
CA VAL A 154 9.60 3.84 12.57
C VAL A 154 10.97 3.48 12.03
N ASP A 155 11.07 2.36 11.30
CA ASP A 155 12.32 1.89 10.70
C ASP A 155 12.80 2.83 9.58
N ALA A 156 11.85 3.45 8.84
CA ALA A 156 12.17 4.46 7.85
C ALA A 156 12.86 5.69 8.46
N LEU A 157 12.33 6.21 9.57
CA LEU A 157 12.98 7.32 10.29
C LEU A 157 14.32 6.90 10.91
N ALA A 158 14.46 5.68 11.39
CA ALA A 158 15.73 5.15 11.84
C ALA A 158 16.74 5.11 10.68
N ALA A 159 16.34 4.61 9.51
CA ALA A 159 17.18 4.59 8.31
C ALA A 159 17.66 5.99 7.90
N LEU A 160 16.79 7.01 7.98
CA LEU A 160 17.15 8.40 7.72
C LEU A 160 18.19 8.90 8.74
N ASN A 161 17.98 8.64 10.04
CA ASN A 161 18.87 9.05 11.09
C ASN A 161 20.25 8.38 11.02
N ASP A 162 20.29 7.14 10.50
CA ASP A 162 21.52 6.36 10.26
C ASP A 162 22.21 6.74 8.93
N GLY A 163 21.63 7.66 8.14
CA GLY A 163 22.16 8.06 6.84
C GLY A 163 22.00 7.01 5.73
N ARG A 164 21.15 6.01 5.91
CA ARG A 164 20.88 4.95 4.92
C ARG A 164 19.91 5.37 3.80
N CYS A 165 19.20 6.48 3.97
CA CYS A 165 18.37 7.09 2.94
C CYS A 165 18.42 8.62 3.06
N LEU A 166 17.98 9.32 2.00
CA LEU A 166 17.86 10.78 1.98
C LEU A 166 16.48 11.27 2.43
N MET A 167 15.46 10.41 2.28
CA MET A 167 14.09 10.73 2.68
C MET A 167 13.43 9.53 3.35
N ALA A 168 12.60 9.80 4.36
CA ALA A 168 11.83 8.78 5.08
C ALA A 168 10.35 9.09 5.06
N GLY A 169 9.52 8.10 4.76
CA GLY A 169 8.06 8.20 4.85
C GLY A 169 7.58 8.30 6.29
N PHE A 170 6.78 9.31 6.59
CA PHE A 170 6.26 9.58 7.92
C PHE A 170 4.79 9.99 7.87
N HIS A 171 4.00 9.47 8.80
CA HIS A 171 2.57 9.70 8.88
C HIS A 171 2.18 10.29 10.23
N ALA A 172 1.29 11.28 10.22
CA ALA A 172 0.71 11.86 11.43
C ALA A 172 -0.77 12.18 11.21
N LEU A 173 -1.58 12.06 12.25
CA LEU A 173 -2.94 12.59 12.25
C LEU A 173 -2.90 14.12 12.15
N THR A 174 -3.91 14.70 11.48
CA THR A 174 -4.05 16.15 11.35
C THR A 174 -4.13 16.84 12.73
N GLU A 175 -4.72 16.15 13.69
CA GLU A 175 -4.89 16.64 15.07
C GLU A 175 -4.29 15.65 16.07
N SER A 176 -2.97 15.60 16.15
CA SER A 176 -2.25 14.69 17.06
C SER A 176 -1.89 15.43 18.37
N PRO A 177 -2.42 15.01 19.51
CA PRO A 177 -2.13 15.67 20.80
C PRO A 177 -0.66 15.62 21.20
N LEU A 178 -0.22 16.57 22.03
CA LEU A 178 1.17 16.71 22.52
C LEU A 178 1.73 15.42 23.15
N ARG A 179 0.89 14.62 23.78
CA ARG A 179 1.26 13.37 24.49
C ARG A 179 0.62 12.14 23.86
N SER A 180 0.34 12.20 22.57
CA SER A 180 -0.26 11.07 21.83
C SER A 180 0.69 9.86 21.73
N PRO A 181 0.18 8.66 21.47
CA PRO A 181 0.98 7.50 21.09
C PRO A 181 1.94 7.82 19.93
N THR A 182 1.46 8.51 18.91
CA THR A 182 2.27 8.96 17.76
C THR A 182 3.42 9.87 18.19
N ALA A 183 3.15 10.86 19.07
CA ALA A 183 4.19 11.73 19.59
C ALA A 183 5.24 10.96 20.42
N ARG A 184 4.83 9.96 21.18
CA ARG A 184 5.77 9.13 21.97
C ARG A 184 6.71 8.34 21.08
N VAL A 185 6.21 7.79 19.98
CA VAL A 185 7.00 6.98 19.04
C VAL A 185 7.99 7.86 18.27
N TYR A 186 7.52 8.97 17.69
CA TYR A 186 8.32 9.70 16.70
C TYR A 186 9.12 10.88 17.25
N ARG A 187 8.72 11.44 18.41
CA ARG A 187 9.37 12.63 18.97
C ARG A 187 10.86 12.45 19.27
N ALA A 188 11.25 11.23 19.66
CA ALA A 188 12.66 10.92 19.93
C ALA A 188 13.50 10.84 18.64
N MET A 189 12.86 10.53 17.52
CA MET A 189 13.52 10.31 16.23
C MET A 189 13.61 11.58 15.38
N LEU A 190 12.72 12.55 15.62
CA LEU A 190 12.63 13.80 14.88
C LEU A 190 13.25 14.95 15.69
N LYS A 191 14.18 15.69 15.10
CA LYS A 191 14.90 16.81 15.77
C LYS A 191 14.54 18.13 15.09
N PRO A 192 13.81 19.06 15.77
CA PRO A 192 13.56 20.38 15.25
C PRO A 192 14.86 21.13 14.90
N GLY A 193 14.87 21.79 13.76
CA GLY A 193 16.07 22.45 13.22
C GLY A 193 16.90 21.59 12.29
N HIS A 194 16.94 20.27 12.50
CA HIS A 194 17.67 19.33 11.63
C HIS A 194 16.77 18.68 10.57
N HIS A 195 15.59 18.21 10.98
CA HIS A 195 14.63 17.59 10.07
C HIS A 195 13.66 18.61 9.49
N LYS A 196 13.29 18.40 8.24
CA LYS A 196 12.23 19.08 7.52
C LYS A 196 11.20 18.08 7.03
N LEU A 197 9.97 18.51 6.95
CA LEU A 197 8.86 17.76 6.39
C LEU A 197 8.57 18.26 4.99
N VAL A 198 8.60 17.38 4.01
CA VAL A 198 8.08 17.65 2.68
C VAL A 198 6.66 17.10 2.65
N SER A 199 5.67 17.95 2.47
CA SER A 199 4.28 17.52 2.35
C SER A 199 4.14 16.64 1.11
N PHE A 200 3.61 15.43 1.29
CA PHE A 200 3.43 14.48 0.20
C PHE A 200 1.96 14.34 -0.19
N ALA A 201 1.12 13.95 0.76
CA ALA A 201 -0.31 13.75 0.54
C ALA A 201 -1.12 13.92 1.82
N ARG A 202 -2.40 14.24 1.68
CA ARG A 202 -3.43 13.94 2.68
C ARG A 202 -4.14 12.67 2.29
N ARG A 203 -4.47 11.82 3.27
CA ARG A 203 -5.17 10.56 3.04
C ARG A 203 -6.29 10.37 4.03
N ARG A 204 -7.31 9.60 3.62
CA ARG A 204 -8.35 9.10 4.53
C ARG A 204 -7.94 7.73 5.06
N GLN A 205 -7.99 7.56 6.37
CA GLN A 205 -7.85 6.28 7.05
C GLN A 205 -9.18 5.87 7.68
N GLY A 206 -9.45 4.57 7.71
CA GLY A 206 -10.71 4.06 8.24
C GLY A 206 -10.81 2.55 8.18
N LEU A 207 -12.03 2.03 8.34
CA LEU A 207 -12.30 0.61 8.24
C LEU A 207 -12.50 0.21 6.77
N ILE A 208 -11.78 -0.80 6.37
CA ILE A 208 -12.00 -1.55 5.14
C ILE A 208 -12.95 -2.68 5.50
N VAL A 209 -14.09 -2.78 4.85
CA VAL A 209 -15.16 -3.76 5.14
C VAL A 209 -15.67 -4.39 3.85
N ALA A 210 -16.30 -5.55 3.97
CA ALA A 210 -16.91 -6.22 2.81
C ALA A 210 -17.99 -5.34 2.13
N PRO A 211 -18.28 -5.57 0.84
CA PRO A 211 -19.30 -4.81 0.12
C PRO A 211 -20.66 -4.83 0.85
N GLY A 212 -21.30 -3.68 0.93
CA GLY A 212 -22.56 -3.51 1.66
C GLY A 212 -22.39 -3.47 3.18
N ASN A 213 -21.17 -3.58 3.72
CA ASN A 213 -20.89 -3.54 5.16
C ASN A 213 -21.86 -4.43 5.99
N PRO A 214 -21.89 -5.74 5.76
CA PRO A 214 -22.92 -6.64 6.31
C PRO A 214 -22.96 -6.68 7.84
N LEU A 215 -21.85 -6.32 8.51
CA LEU A 215 -21.78 -6.23 9.96
C LEU A 215 -22.09 -4.84 10.50
N ALA A 216 -22.47 -3.88 9.65
CA ALA A 216 -22.75 -2.48 9.99
C ALA A 216 -21.68 -1.86 10.91
N LEU A 217 -20.38 -2.05 10.56
CA LEU A 217 -19.25 -1.49 11.29
C LEU A 217 -19.11 0.00 10.96
N ALA A 218 -19.29 0.88 11.94
CA ALA A 218 -19.24 2.33 11.77
C ALA A 218 -18.15 3.02 12.60
N SER A 219 -17.59 2.34 13.58
CA SER A 219 -16.63 2.87 14.55
C SER A 219 -15.59 1.84 14.99
N LEU A 220 -14.52 2.29 15.66
CA LEU A 220 -13.55 1.37 16.27
C LEU A 220 -14.17 0.52 17.39
N ALA A 221 -15.17 1.04 18.08
CA ALA A 221 -15.88 0.29 19.13
C ALA A 221 -16.61 -0.93 18.56
N ASP A 222 -17.07 -0.87 17.30
CA ASP A 222 -17.72 -2.02 16.67
C ASP A 222 -16.78 -3.20 16.42
N LEU A 223 -15.47 -2.95 16.35
CA LEU A 223 -14.47 -4.00 16.22
C LEU A 223 -14.33 -4.87 17.48
N CYS A 224 -14.80 -4.36 18.62
CA CYS A 224 -14.79 -5.11 19.90
C CYS A 224 -15.95 -6.10 20.01
N ARG A 225 -16.89 -6.10 19.06
CA ARG A 225 -18.01 -7.04 19.07
C ARG A 225 -17.53 -8.47 18.93
N LYS A 226 -18.11 -9.37 19.73
CA LYS A 226 -17.77 -10.80 19.69
C LYS A 226 -17.97 -11.37 18.28
N GLY A 227 -16.93 -12.03 17.77
CA GLY A 227 -16.95 -12.68 16.46
C GLY A 227 -16.47 -11.80 15.29
N VAL A 228 -16.23 -10.49 15.49
CA VAL A 228 -15.62 -9.64 14.44
C VAL A 228 -14.14 -9.94 14.35
N ARG A 229 -13.68 -10.46 13.23
CA ARG A 229 -12.26 -10.75 12.96
C ARG A 229 -11.60 -9.52 12.35
N PHE A 230 -10.56 -9.03 12.98
CA PHE A 230 -9.88 -7.80 12.59
C PHE A 230 -8.47 -8.06 12.05
N ALA A 231 -8.20 -7.72 10.80
CA ALA A 231 -6.86 -7.77 10.22
C ALA A 231 -6.09 -6.50 10.54
N ASN A 232 -5.11 -6.61 11.44
CA ASN A 232 -4.28 -5.48 11.84
C ASN A 232 -2.99 -5.40 11.00
N ARG A 233 -2.37 -4.22 11.00
CA ARG A 233 -1.09 -3.97 10.34
C ARG A 233 0.08 -4.37 11.25
N THR A 234 1.22 -4.68 10.64
CA THR A 234 2.48 -4.95 11.36
C THR A 234 2.83 -3.80 12.30
N ARG A 235 3.41 -4.14 13.45
CA ARG A 235 3.93 -3.15 14.41
C ARG A 235 4.99 -2.27 13.73
N GLY A 236 5.02 -0.99 14.10
CA GLY A 236 5.94 -0.01 13.50
C GLY A 236 5.48 0.57 12.15
N SER A 237 4.41 0.04 11.52
CA SER A 237 3.79 0.71 10.38
C SER A 237 3.08 2.00 10.84
N GLY A 238 3.13 3.05 10.00
CA GLY A 238 2.46 4.32 10.32
C GLY A 238 0.96 4.15 10.57
N THR A 239 0.30 3.28 9.81
CA THR A 239 -1.13 2.95 9.99
C THR A 239 -1.41 2.35 11.35
N ARG A 240 -0.52 1.46 11.85
CA ARG A 240 -0.67 0.88 13.19
C ARG A 240 -0.51 1.94 14.27
N VAL A 241 0.45 2.85 14.14
CA VAL A 241 0.65 3.97 15.08
C VAL A 241 -0.58 4.88 15.10
N VAL A 242 -1.18 5.16 13.93
CA VAL A 242 -2.43 5.94 13.83
C VAL A 242 -3.60 5.21 14.50
N LEU A 243 -3.76 3.90 14.27
CA LEU A 243 -4.79 3.11 14.93
C LEU A 243 -4.64 3.13 16.46
N ASP A 244 -3.42 2.92 16.96
CA ASP A 244 -3.14 2.94 18.39
C ASP A 244 -3.49 4.32 19.01
N GLU A 245 -3.28 5.42 18.27
CA GLU A 245 -3.69 6.77 18.70
C GLU A 245 -5.20 6.92 18.77
N LEU A 246 -5.92 6.45 17.76
CA LEU A 246 -7.39 6.51 17.71
C LEU A 246 -8.04 5.65 18.80
N LEU A 247 -7.50 4.46 19.03
CA LEU A 247 -7.95 3.56 20.12
C LEU A 247 -7.71 4.23 21.49
N ALA A 248 -6.53 4.80 21.71
CA ALA A 248 -6.21 5.49 22.96
C ALA A 248 -7.13 6.70 23.20
N ALA A 249 -7.46 7.47 22.17
CA ALA A 249 -8.39 8.60 22.26
C ALA A 249 -9.80 8.18 22.67
N GLN A 250 -10.24 6.99 22.23
CA GLN A 250 -11.54 6.41 22.57
C GLN A 250 -11.49 5.51 23.81
N LYS A 251 -10.33 5.37 24.48
CA LYS A 251 -10.10 4.50 25.64
C LYS A 251 -10.44 3.03 25.37
N ILE A 252 -10.24 2.58 24.13
CA ILE A 252 -10.42 1.18 23.70
C ILE A 252 -9.07 0.46 23.86
N PRO A 253 -8.98 -0.58 24.72
CA PRO A 253 -7.76 -1.37 24.82
C PRO A 253 -7.59 -2.22 23.55
N LEU A 254 -6.34 -2.39 23.11
CA LEU A 254 -6.04 -3.17 21.91
C LEU A 254 -6.50 -4.63 22.02
N GLU A 255 -6.41 -5.17 23.21
CA GLU A 255 -6.79 -6.55 23.54
C GLU A 255 -8.31 -6.81 23.40
N ALA A 256 -9.11 -5.74 23.30
CA ALA A 256 -10.53 -5.86 23.00
C ALA A 256 -10.82 -6.17 21.53
N LEU A 257 -9.82 -6.01 20.65
CA LEU A 257 -9.93 -6.34 19.23
C LEU A 257 -9.61 -7.82 19.02
N HIS A 258 -10.43 -8.51 18.26
CA HIS A 258 -10.18 -9.91 17.87
C HIS A 258 -9.28 -9.97 16.65
N GLU A 259 -7.98 -9.74 16.84
CA GLU A 259 -7.02 -9.71 15.75
C GLU A 259 -6.86 -11.09 15.07
N THR A 260 -6.68 -11.09 13.75
CA THR A 260 -6.27 -12.30 13.00
C THR A 260 -4.87 -12.74 13.42
N ALA A 261 -4.56 -14.03 13.23
CA ALA A 261 -3.31 -14.63 13.72
C ALA A 261 -2.03 -13.97 13.20
N GLN A 262 -2.08 -13.36 12.03
CA GLN A 262 -0.92 -12.72 11.41
C GLN A 262 -1.25 -11.28 11.03
N PRO A 263 -0.39 -10.31 11.41
CA PRO A 263 -0.53 -8.94 10.97
C PRO A 263 -0.21 -8.79 9.48
N GLU A 264 -0.81 -7.80 8.83
CA GLU A 264 -0.67 -7.59 7.40
C GLU A 264 0.44 -6.57 7.07
N PRO A 265 1.36 -6.88 6.14
CA PRO A 265 2.53 -6.04 5.85
C PRO A 265 2.19 -4.77 5.06
N SER A 266 1.08 -4.72 4.33
CA SER A 266 0.68 -3.60 3.48
C SER A 266 -0.81 -3.31 3.58
N HIS A 267 -1.25 -2.13 3.10
CA HIS A 267 -2.67 -1.81 2.96
C HIS A 267 -3.38 -2.77 2.01
N ARG A 268 -2.68 -3.16 0.92
CA ARG A 268 -3.17 -4.12 -0.06
C ARG A 268 -3.41 -5.50 0.57
N ALA A 269 -2.48 -5.97 1.42
CA ALA A 269 -2.63 -7.23 2.13
C ALA A 269 -3.80 -7.18 3.14
N ALA A 270 -3.98 -6.05 3.84
CA ALA A 270 -5.10 -5.86 4.76
C ALA A 270 -6.45 -5.86 4.02
N ALA A 271 -6.54 -5.19 2.87
CA ALA A 271 -7.73 -5.23 2.01
C ALA A 271 -8.00 -6.64 1.48
N GLU A 272 -6.96 -7.37 1.09
CA GLU A 272 -7.08 -8.74 0.62
C GLU A 272 -7.57 -9.71 1.71
N ALA A 273 -7.19 -9.49 2.96
CA ALA A 273 -7.70 -10.28 4.08
C ALA A 273 -9.22 -10.13 4.24
N VAL A 274 -9.76 -8.93 3.98
CA VAL A 274 -11.20 -8.68 3.99
C VAL A 274 -11.86 -9.25 2.73
N ALA A 275 -11.30 -9.02 1.56
CA ALA A 275 -11.85 -9.52 0.29
C ALA A 275 -11.95 -11.05 0.24
N SER A 276 -10.96 -11.74 0.82
CA SER A 276 -10.95 -13.21 0.92
C SER A 276 -11.83 -13.78 2.05
N GLY A 277 -12.49 -12.93 2.84
CA GLY A 277 -13.26 -13.36 4.00
C GLY A 277 -12.43 -13.94 5.16
N SER A 278 -11.09 -13.77 5.16
CA SER A 278 -10.24 -14.17 6.29
C SER A 278 -10.31 -13.18 7.45
N ALA A 279 -10.74 -11.96 7.20
CA ALA A 279 -11.11 -10.96 8.20
C ALA A 279 -12.44 -10.30 7.82
N ASP A 280 -13.14 -9.74 8.80
CA ASP A 280 -14.40 -9.02 8.60
C ASP A 280 -14.14 -7.53 8.42
N ALA A 281 -13.05 -7.04 8.99
CA ALA A 281 -12.58 -5.67 8.85
C ALA A 281 -11.06 -5.57 8.90
N ALA A 282 -10.54 -4.47 8.33
CA ALA A 282 -9.15 -4.04 8.49
C ALA A 282 -9.10 -2.53 8.67
N PHE A 283 -8.02 -2.00 9.27
CA PHE A 283 -7.78 -0.56 9.30
C PHE A 283 -6.75 -0.18 8.23
N GLY A 284 -7.11 0.77 7.38
CA GLY A 284 -6.26 1.14 6.25
C GLY A 284 -6.71 2.39 5.51
N ILE A 285 -6.20 2.55 4.28
CA ILE A 285 -6.52 3.66 3.39
C ILE A 285 -7.65 3.32 2.42
N GLU A 286 -8.42 4.32 2.01
CA GLU A 286 -9.55 4.13 1.10
C GLU A 286 -9.15 3.55 -0.25
N ALA A 287 -8.02 3.98 -0.83
CA ALA A 287 -7.54 3.45 -2.10
C ALA A 287 -7.40 1.92 -2.09
N ALA A 288 -6.87 1.35 -1.01
CA ALA A 288 -6.72 -0.10 -0.90
C ALA A 288 -8.08 -0.84 -0.83
N ALA A 289 -9.08 -0.24 -0.18
CA ALA A 289 -10.44 -0.79 -0.17
C ALA A 289 -11.04 -0.77 -1.57
N ARG A 290 -11.04 0.40 -2.22
CA ARG A 290 -11.64 0.59 -3.55
C ARG A 290 -10.99 -0.26 -4.63
N ALA A 291 -9.67 -0.43 -4.57
CA ALA A 291 -8.93 -1.30 -5.50
C ALA A 291 -9.38 -2.78 -5.45
N ARG A 292 -10.09 -3.19 -4.40
CA ARG A 292 -10.65 -4.54 -4.21
C ARG A 292 -12.17 -4.60 -4.23
N GLY A 293 -12.83 -3.51 -4.65
CA GLY A 293 -14.30 -3.44 -4.65
C GLY A 293 -14.93 -3.49 -3.26
N LEU A 294 -14.14 -3.18 -2.21
CA LEU A 294 -14.59 -3.18 -0.82
C LEU A 294 -15.19 -1.82 -0.44
N ASP A 295 -16.01 -1.84 0.59
CA ASP A 295 -16.51 -0.62 1.20
C ASP A 295 -15.52 -0.05 2.22
N PHE A 296 -15.67 1.26 2.45
CA PHE A 296 -14.77 2.01 3.31
C PHE A 296 -15.54 2.92 4.25
N VAL A 297 -15.26 2.84 5.55
CA VAL A 297 -15.81 3.69 6.59
C VAL A 297 -14.74 4.66 7.06
N PRO A 298 -14.78 5.95 6.67
CA PRO A 298 -13.74 6.91 7.03
C PRO A 298 -13.77 7.24 8.53
N LEU A 299 -12.62 7.14 9.20
CA LEU A 299 -12.49 7.43 10.64
C LEU A 299 -11.53 8.57 10.95
N ALA A 300 -10.50 8.77 10.10
CA ALA A 300 -9.48 9.77 10.34
C ALA A 300 -8.93 10.37 9.04
N ARG A 301 -8.33 11.55 9.17
CA ARG A 301 -7.49 12.18 8.13
C ARG A 301 -6.06 12.21 8.62
N GLU A 302 -5.15 11.77 7.77
CA GLU A 302 -3.72 11.82 8.06
C GLU A 302 -2.97 12.67 7.05
N LEU A 303 -1.83 13.17 7.51
CA LEU A 303 -0.82 13.83 6.71
C LEU A 303 0.30 12.84 6.45
N TYR A 304 0.66 12.67 5.20
CA TYR A 304 1.82 11.91 4.79
C TYR A 304 2.93 12.86 4.37
N PHE A 305 4.11 12.69 4.96
CA PHE A 305 5.30 13.48 4.71
C PHE A 305 6.45 12.61 4.25
N LEU A 306 7.34 13.19 3.43
CA LEU A 306 8.70 12.71 3.27
C LEU A 306 9.59 13.58 4.19
N VAL A 307 10.16 12.95 5.20
CA VAL A 307 11.10 13.61 6.13
C VAL A 307 12.48 13.59 5.51
N THR A 308 13.20 14.70 5.58
CA THR A 308 14.59 14.81 5.14
C THR A 308 15.40 15.68 6.08
N LEU A 309 16.73 15.65 5.95
CA LEU A 309 17.60 16.56 6.68
C LEU A 309 17.69 17.91 5.95
N GLN A 310 17.83 19.00 6.71
CA GLN A 310 17.82 20.35 6.15
C GLN A 310 18.85 20.55 5.03
N HIS A 311 20.08 20.05 5.20
CA HIS A 311 21.15 20.21 4.22
C HIS A 311 20.93 19.42 2.92
N VAL A 312 20.05 18.41 2.94
CA VAL A 312 19.72 17.57 1.77
C VAL A 312 18.83 18.35 0.79
N LEU A 313 18.07 19.33 1.27
CA LEU A 313 17.14 20.12 0.43
C LEU A 313 17.83 20.90 -0.69
N ASP A 314 19.13 21.20 -0.55
CA ASP A 314 19.90 21.92 -1.55
C ASP A 314 20.47 21.04 -2.68
N GLN A 315 20.42 19.74 -2.54
CA GLN A 315 20.86 18.81 -3.57
C GLN A 315 20.03 18.95 -4.86
N PRO A 316 20.64 18.96 -6.05
CA PRO A 316 19.94 19.16 -7.32
C PRO A 316 18.80 18.14 -7.53
N ALA A 317 19.04 16.85 -7.26
CA ALA A 317 18.04 15.79 -7.38
C ALA A 317 16.84 16.04 -6.48
N VAL A 318 17.07 16.48 -5.24
CA VAL A 318 15.99 16.78 -4.27
C VAL A 318 15.20 18.01 -4.71
N LYS A 319 15.85 19.05 -5.23
CA LYS A 319 15.16 20.23 -5.81
C LYS A 319 14.27 19.83 -6.98
N THR A 320 14.74 18.92 -7.84
CA THR A 320 13.96 18.34 -8.94
C THR A 320 12.73 17.60 -8.42
N LEU A 321 12.89 16.74 -7.41
CA LEU A 321 11.77 16.03 -6.77
C LEU A 321 10.75 17.00 -6.15
N LEU A 322 11.20 18.05 -5.46
CA LEU A 322 10.31 19.07 -4.89
C LEU A 322 9.53 19.81 -5.99
N GLY A 323 10.16 20.11 -7.12
CA GLY A 323 9.51 20.67 -8.30
C GLY A 323 8.42 19.73 -8.84
N LEU A 324 8.75 18.46 -8.97
CA LEU A 324 7.81 17.43 -9.43
C LEU A 324 6.60 17.29 -8.50
N LEU A 325 6.81 17.24 -7.20
CA LEU A 325 5.73 17.16 -6.20
C LEU A 325 4.78 18.37 -6.26
N ARG A 326 5.24 19.52 -6.74
CA ARG A 326 4.43 20.74 -6.94
C ARG A 326 3.76 20.79 -8.31
N SER A 327 4.13 19.89 -9.24
CA SER A 327 3.62 19.93 -10.61
C SER A 327 2.13 19.56 -10.67
N GLU A 328 1.47 20.06 -11.71
CA GLU A 328 0.07 19.73 -11.99
C GLU A 328 -0.09 18.24 -12.35
N ALA A 329 0.87 17.69 -13.08
CA ALA A 329 0.89 16.28 -13.45
C ALA A 329 0.86 15.37 -12.23
N TRP A 330 1.68 15.67 -11.20
CA TRP A 330 1.65 14.92 -9.94
C TRP A 330 0.33 15.10 -9.19
N ARG A 331 -0.16 16.33 -9.07
CA ARG A 331 -1.43 16.62 -8.40
C ARG A 331 -2.60 15.89 -9.03
N ALA A 332 -2.66 15.83 -10.36
CA ALA A 332 -3.69 15.11 -11.09
C ALA A 332 -3.64 13.61 -10.79
N GLN A 333 -2.45 12.97 -10.86
CA GLN A 333 -2.29 11.56 -10.55
C GLN A 333 -2.65 11.24 -9.09
N LEU A 334 -2.20 12.06 -8.14
CA LEU A 334 -2.46 11.82 -6.72
C LEU A 334 -3.94 11.98 -6.38
N ASN A 335 -4.61 12.99 -6.92
CA ASN A 335 -6.03 13.22 -6.70
C ASN A 335 -6.94 12.18 -7.38
N ALA A 336 -6.42 11.44 -8.35
CA ALA A 336 -7.13 10.31 -8.97
C ALA A 336 -7.19 9.07 -8.05
N LEU A 337 -6.32 8.99 -7.04
CA LEU A 337 -6.36 7.91 -6.06
C LEU A 337 -7.49 8.14 -5.04
N PRO A 338 -8.38 7.16 -4.82
CA PRO A 338 -9.46 7.29 -3.84
C PRO A 338 -8.95 7.64 -2.45
N GLY A 339 -9.48 8.70 -1.86
CA GLY A 339 -9.13 9.12 -0.50
C GLY A 339 -7.82 9.88 -0.37
N TYR A 340 -7.12 10.18 -1.47
CA TYR A 340 -5.93 11.05 -1.49
C TYR A 340 -6.29 12.47 -1.88
N ALA A 341 -5.46 13.41 -1.42
CA ALA A 341 -5.47 14.80 -1.84
C ALA A 341 -4.04 15.35 -1.88
N ALA A 342 -3.73 16.05 -2.97
CA ALA A 342 -2.41 16.66 -3.24
C ALA A 342 -2.24 18.04 -2.56
N GLU A 343 -3.01 18.33 -1.53
CA GLU A 343 -2.98 19.62 -0.86
C GLU A 343 -1.60 19.90 -0.27
N ASN A 344 -1.00 21.00 -0.69
CA ASN A 344 0.35 21.44 -0.30
C ASN A 344 1.48 20.45 -0.65
N SER A 345 1.28 19.53 -1.59
CA SER A 345 2.33 18.60 -2.01
C SER A 345 3.58 19.34 -2.47
N GLY A 346 4.77 18.90 -2.00
CA GLY A 346 6.04 19.54 -2.27
C GLY A 346 6.35 20.76 -1.39
N GLU A 347 5.46 21.19 -0.47
CA GLU A 347 5.76 22.25 0.50
C GLU A 347 6.74 21.73 1.56
N VAL A 348 7.81 22.50 1.80
CA VAL A 348 8.79 22.19 2.84
C VAL A 348 8.40 22.89 4.13
N LEU A 349 8.15 22.11 5.17
CA LEU A 349 7.63 22.57 6.44
C LEU A 349 8.60 22.31 7.59
N SER A 350 8.59 23.16 8.59
CA SER A 350 9.27 22.88 9.85
C SER A 350 8.41 21.96 10.72
N LEU A 351 9.04 21.11 11.53
CA LEU A 351 8.35 20.27 12.50
C LEU A 351 7.42 21.08 13.42
N ARG A 352 7.85 22.26 13.82
CA ARG A 352 7.09 23.17 14.70
C ARG A 352 5.76 23.62 14.10
N ARG A 353 5.72 23.82 12.78
CA ARG A 353 4.53 24.32 12.08
C ARG A 353 3.42 23.28 12.01
N VAL A 354 3.81 22.00 11.95
CA VAL A 354 2.88 20.89 11.67
C VAL A 354 2.58 20.04 12.88
N LEU A 355 3.61 19.81 13.72
CA LEU A 355 3.54 18.84 14.81
C LEU A 355 3.61 19.59 16.16
N PRO A 356 2.55 19.59 16.98
CA PRO A 356 2.51 20.29 18.26
C PRO A 356 3.23 19.54 19.39
N TRP A 357 4.12 18.61 19.06
CA TRP A 357 4.72 17.68 20.02
C TRP A 357 5.81 18.26 20.91
N TRP A 358 6.30 19.47 20.61
CA TRP A 358 7.31 20.15 21.42
C TRP A 358 6.74 21.42 22.02
N SER A 359 6.80 21.53 23.34
CA SER A 359 6.55 22.80 24.03
C SER A 359 7.78 23.70 23.86
N TYR A 360 7.67 24.73 23.08
CA TYR A 360 8.72 25.75 22.97
C TYR A 360 8.46 26.83 24.03
N ARG A 361 9.43 27.05 24.93
CA ARG A 361 9.41 28.23 25.77
C ARG A 361 9.52 29.45 24.83
N THR A 362 8.55 30.32 24.88
CA THR A 362 8.69 31.67 24.30
C THR A 362 9.94 32.31 24.91
N PRO A 363 10.90 32.83 24.13
CA PRO A 363 12.01 33.58 24.71
C PRO A 363 11.41 34.67 25.60
N LYS A 364 11.85 34.76 26.85
CA LYS A 364 11.54 35.92 27.68
C LYS A 364 12.10 37.15 26.94
N ARG A 365 11.22 38.07 26.57
CA ARG A 365 11.62 39.39 26.05
C ARG A 365 12.42 40.13 27.10
#